data_3c7404b056b06541e326ffb6232f78a8
#
_entry.id   3c7404b056b06541e326ffb6232f78a8
#
_cell.length_a   1.000
_cell.length_b   1.000
_cell.length_c   1.000
_cell.angle_alpha   90.00
_cell.angle_beta   90.00
_cell.angle_gamma   90.00
#
_symmetry.space_group_name_H-M   'P 1'
#
loop_
_entity.id
_entity.type
_entity.pdbx_description
1 polymer ?
#
loop_
_entity_poly.entity_id
_entity_poly.type
_entity_poly.pdbx_seq_one_letter_code
_entity_poly.pdbx_strand_id
1 'polypeptide(L)' 'NGDKGGADDILCKIEARLKGKQPVLVQSKSDDKDKAVTEAAEKLKATMNSIIGKMRNN' A
#
# COMPACT_ATOMS: atom_id res chain seq x y z
N ASN A 1 -12.09 -17.53 -12.91
CA ASN A 1 -11.78 -17.80 -13.05
C ASN A 1 -10.72 -18.02 -13.16
N GLY A 2 -10.34 -18.06 -12.76
CA GLY A 2 -9.37 -18.14 -12.68
C GLY A 2 -8.54 -18.36 -13.57
N ASP A 3 -8.47 -18.60 -13.90
CA ASP A 3 -7.81 -18.85 -14.66
C ASP A 3 -7.40 -18.05 -15.33
N LYS A 4 -7.58 -17.60 -15.46
CA LYS A 4 -7.17 -16.94 -16.04
C LYS A 4 -6.40 -16.27 -15.79
N GLY A 5 -6.19 -16.27 -15.50
CA GLY A 5 -5.60 -15.49 -15.30
C GLY A 5 -4.41 -15.09 -15.20
N GLY A 6 -3.81 -15.26 -14.63
CA GLY A 6 -2.55 -14.97 -14.44
C GLY A 6 -2.24 -13.62 -14.28
N ALA A 7 -2.82 -12.83 -14.67
CA ALA A 7 -2.36 -11.51 -14.59
C ALA A 7 -2.59 -10.96 -13.24
N ASP A 8 -2.32 -9.73 -13.05
CA ASP A 8 -2.41 -9.09 -11.77
C ASP A 8 -3.86 -8.88 -11.39
N ASP A 9 -4.50 -9.96 -10.97
CA ASP A 9 -5.92 -9.94 -10.68
C ASP A 9 -6.27 -9.49 -9.29
N ILE A 10 -5.33 -9.53 -8.37
CA ILE A 10 -5.62 -9.25 -6.99
C ILE A 10 -5.14 -7.85 -6.66
N LEU A 11 -6.07 -7.04 -6.21
CA LEU A 11 -5.78 -5.67 -5.84
C LEU A 11 -5.90 -5.52 -4.34
N CYS A 12 -4.88 -5.00 -3.72
CA CYS A 12 -4.91 -4.71 -2.30
C CYS A 12 -4.83 -3.20 -2.11
N LYS A 13 -5.75 -2.65 -1.35
CA LYS A 13 -5.74 -1.24 -1.02
C LYS A 13 -5.68 -1.07 0.47
N ILE A 14 -4.85 -0.16 0.91
CA ILE A 14 -4.72 0.15 2.32
C ILE A 14 -4.83 1.64 2.50
N GLU A 15 -5.68 2.06 3.41
CA GLU A 15 -5.82 3.46 3.73
C GLU A 15 -5.40 3.68 5.16
N ALA A 16 -4.54 4.68 5.36
CA ALA A 16 -4.11 5.06 6.70
C ALA A 16 -4.46 6.51 6.93
N ARG A 17 -5.02 6.79 8.08
CA ARG A 17 -5.40 8.15 8.43
C ARG A 17 -4.57 8.60 9.61
N LEU A 18 -3.93 9.73 9.43
CA LEU A 18 -3.12 10.33 10.47
C LEU A 18 -3.83 11.57 10.95
N LYS A 19 -3.84 11.76 12.23
CA LYS A 19 -4.48 12.92 12.82
C LYS A 19 -3.84 14.18 12.28
N GLY A 20 -4.66 15.09 11.78
CA GLY A 20 -4.16 16.34 11.27
C GLY A 20 -3.55 16.26 9.89
N LYS A 21 -3.63 15.11 9.24
CA LYS A 21 -3.06 14.94 7.91
C LYS A 21 -4.10 14.37 6.98
N GLN A 22 -3.83 14.48 5.71
CA GLN A 22 -4.69 13.88 4.72
C GLN A 22 -4.51 12.37 4.74
N PRO A 23 -5.57 11.63 4.40
CA PRO A 23 -5.43 10.17 4.37
C PRO A 23 -4.41 9.76 3.31
N VAL A 24 -3.75 8.66 3.61
CA VAL A 24 -2.78 8.07 2.69
C VAL A 24 -3.39 6.78 2.16
N LEU A 25 -3.43 6.67 0.84
CA LEU A 25 -3.94 5.46 0.22
C LEU A 25 -2.84 4.84 -0.61
N VAL A 26 -2.60 3.56 -0.40
CA VAL A 26 -1.67 2.80 -1.23
C VAL A 26 -2.40 1.60 -1.79
N GLN A 27 -1.93 1.13 -2.92
CA GLN A 27 -2.53 -0.05 -3.52
C GLN A 27 -1.45 -0.83 -4.26
N SER A 28 -1.72 -2.11 -4.41
CA SER A 28 -0.81 -3.00 -5.08
C SER A 28 -1.61 -4.05 -5.80
N LYS A 29 -1.10 -4.50 -6.92
CA LYS A 29 -1.71 -5.58 -7.69
C LYS A 29 -0.74 -6.72 -7.81
N SER A 30 -1.26 -7.93 -7.79
CA SER A 30 -0.43 -9.11 -7.94
C SER A 30 -1.31 -10.28 -8.33
N ASP A 31 -0.68 -11.35 -8.80
CA ASP A 31 -1.37 -12.58 -9.06
C ASP A 31 -1.52 -13.43 -7.81
N ASP A 32 -0.99 -12.96 -6.69
CA ASP A 32 -0.99 -13.69 -5.44
C ASP A 32 -1.42 -12.72 -4.34
N LYS A 33 -2.40 -13.12 -3.55
CA LYS A 33 -2.91 -12.22 -2.53
C LYS A 33 -1.85 -11.88 -1.48
N ASP A 34 -1.02 -12.85 -1.14
CA ASP A 34 0.02 -12.59 -0.14
C ASP A 34 1.02 -11.57 -0.66
N LYS A 35 1.36 -11.67 -1.93
CA LYS A 35 2.24 -10.67 -2.52
C LYS A 35 1.60 -9.32 -2.58
N ALA A 36 0.32 -9.27 -2.94
CA ALA A 36 -0.37 -7.99 -3.02
C ALA A 36 -0.39 -7.31 -1.66
N VAL A 37 -0.68 -8.06 -0.62
CA VAL A 37 -0.71 -7.50 0.72
C VAL A 37 0.68 -7.05 1.14
N THR A 38 1.68 -7.87 0.90
CA THR A 38 3.05 -7.53 1.27
C THR A 38 3.51 -6.27 0.57
N GLU A 39 3.24 -6.18 -0.72
CA GLU A 39 3.67 -5.00 -1.47
C GLU A 39 2.94 -3.76 -1.03
N ALA A 40 1.65 -3.88 -0.77
CA ALA A 40 0.89 -2.74 -0.30
C ALA A 40 1.40 -2.28 1.07
N ALA A 41 1.69 -3.24 1.94
CA ALA A 41 2.20 -2.90 3.26
C ALA A 41 3.55 -2.21 3.17
N GLU A 42 4.40 -2.67 2.27
CA GLU A 42 5.71 -2.04 2.11
C GLU A 42 5.58 -0.64 1.54
N LYS A 43 4.67 -0.45 0.60
CA LYS A 43 4.43 0.88 0.07
C LYS A 43 3.93 1.81 1.16
N LEU A 44 3.03 1.33 1.98
CA LEU A 44 2.51 2.13 3.07
C LEU A 44 3.63 2.48 4.05
N LYS A 45 4.46 1.51 4.37
CA LYS A 45 5.56 1.75 5.30
C LYS A 45 6.49 2.82 4.76
N ALA A 46 6.84 2.74 3.49
CA ALA A 46 7.72 3.73 2.90
C ALA A 46 7.09 5.11 2.91
N THR A 47 5.82 5.18 2.60
CA THR A 47 5.11 6.46 2.61
C THR A 47 5.06 7.04 4.01
N MET A 48 4.76 6.21 5.00
CA MET A 48 4.70 6.67 6.38
C MET A 48 6.06 7.15 6.86
N ASN A 49 7.10 6.43 6.52
CA ASN A 49 8.45 6.84 6.89
C ASN A 49 8.80 8.19 6.29
N SER A 50 8.37 8.41 5.07
CA SER A 50 8.63 9.68 4.41
C SER A 50 7.91 10.81 5.13
N ILE A 51 6.66 10.59 5.51
CA ILE A 51 5.89 11.60 6.21
C ILE A 51 6.50 11.89 7.56
N ILE A 52 6.85 10.85 8.30
CA ILE A 52 7.44 11.01 9.62
C ILE A 52 8.78 11.71 9.51
N GLY A 53 9.56 11.37 8.50
CA GLY A 53 10.84 12.01 8.28
C GLY A 53 10.70 13.49 8.08
N LYS A 54 9.71 13.90 7.30
CA LYS A 54 9.49 15.31 7.08
C LYS A 54 9.10 16.02 8.36
N MET A 55 8.28 15.36 9.17
CA MET A 55 7.87 15.98 10.41
C MET A 55 9.02 16.15 11.37
N ARG A 56 9.96 15.21 11.31
CA ARG A 56 11.07 15.24 12.24
C ARG A 56 12.16 16.20 11.82
N ASN A 57 12.23 16.45 10.54
CA ASN A 57 13.26 17.31 10.06
C ASN A 57 12.96 18.75 10.17
N ASN A 58 11.86 19.09 10.69
CA ASN A 58 11.50 20.43 10.77
C ASN A 58 11.96 21.03 11.84
#